data_7d62d04b981df6b9b5db06448f225a49
#
_entry.id   7d62d04b981df6b9b5db06448f225a49
#
_cell.length_a   1.000
_cell.length_b   1.000
_cell.length_c   1.000
_cell.angle_alpha   90.00
_cell.angle_beta   90.00
_cell.angle_gamma   90.00
#
_symmetry.space_group_name_H-M   'P 1'
#
loop_
_entity.id
_entity.type
_entity.pdbx_description
1 polymer ?
#
loop_
_entity_poly.entity_id
_entity_poly.type
_entity_poly.pdbx_seq_one_letter_code
_entity_poly.pdbx_strand_id
1 'polypeptide(L)'
;MEVNGLPLHPLVVHAAVVFGPLAALLAVGYVAVPGRRDSLRWPMLGLALVAGVSILAAYLTGRYFLTQRPELAQLPGVSTHRARARVLLVVTSAFTVVAILSAWLHTRTGAVRVLLAALLGVSALATLVMVVLTGDAGARAVWGR
;
A
#
# COMPACT_ATOMS: atom_id res chain seq x y z
N MET A 1 -18.15 9.33 -8.44
CA MET A 1 -18.50 7.95 -8.08
C MET A 1 -18.94 7.94 -6.63
N GLU A 2 -20.17 7.47 -6.39
CA GLU A 2 -20.79 7.37 -5.06
C GLU A 2 -21.45 6.01 -4.92
N VAL A 3 -21.50 5.49 -3.69
CA VAL A 3 -22.22 4.28 -3.33
C VAL A 3 -23.17 4.67 -2.19
N ASN A 4 -24.46 4.54 -2.42
CA ASN A 4 -25.53 4.94 -1.47
C ASN A 4 -25.36 6.38 -0.94
N GLY A 5 -25.00 7.34 -1.81
CA GLY A 5 -24.80 8.73 -1.44
C GLY A 5 -23.46 9.05 -0.74
N LEU A 6 -22.61 8.05 -0.52
CA LEU A 6 -21.29 8.25 0.06
C LEU A 6 -20.21 8.28 -1.04
N PRO A 7 -19.26 9.21 -0.99
CA PRO A 7 -18.14 9.25 -1.92
C PRO A 7 -17.35 7.93 -1.85
N LEU A 8 -17.02 7.37 -3.02
CA LEU A 8 -16.32 6.08 -3.10
C LEU A 8 -14.91 6.12 -2.50
N HIS A 9 -14.22 7.27 -2.60
CA HIS A 9 -12.86 7.40 -2.13
C HIS A 9 -12.69 7.09 -0.63
N PRO A 10 -13.44 7.66 0.31
CA PRO A 10 -13.36 7.29 1.73
C PRO A 10 -13.61 5.82 1.99
N LEU A 11 -14.53 5.18 1.27
CA LEU A 11 -14.82 3.76 1.45
C LEU A 11 -13.61 2.89 1.05
N VAL A 12 -12.99 3.18 -0.09
CA VAL A 12 -11.84 2.42 -0.60
C VAL A 12 -10.58 2.66 0.23
N VAL A 13 -10.42 3.86 0.80
CA VAL A 13 -9.30 4.18 1.71
C VAL A 13 -9.26 3.24 2.91
N HIS A 14 -10.39 2.82 3.46
CA HIS A 14 -10.43 1.87 4.58
C HIS A 14 -9.75 0.54 4.22
N ALA A 15 -9.99 0.02 3.01
CA ALA A 15 -9.31 -1.18 2.53
C ALA A 15 -7.79 -0.97 2.43
N ALA A 16 -7.34 0.16 1.88
CA ALA A 16 -5.92 0.48 1.76
C ALA A 16 -5.21 0.58 3.12
N VAL A 17 -5.85 1.22 4.11
CA VAL A 17 -5.30 1.40 5.48
C VAL A 17 -5.25 0.08 6.25
N VAL A 18 -6.13 -0.88 5.96
CA VAL A 18 -6.12 -2.19 6.60
C VAL A 18 -5.16 -3.15 5.90
N PHE A 19 -5.32 -3.33 4.59
CA PHE A 19 -4.56 -4.34 3.85
C PHE A 19 -3.11 -3.94 3.60
N GLY A 20 -2.79 -2.66 3.49
CA GLY A 20 -1.41 -2.19 3.36
C GLY A 20 -0.51 -2.64 4.51
N PRO A 21 -0.82 -2.29 5.77
CA PRO A 21 -0.06 -2.76 6.93
C PRO A 21 -0.05 -4.28 7.10
N LEU A 22 -1.18 -4.96 6.91
CA LEU A 22 -1.24 -6.42 7.03
C LEU A 22 -0.33 -7.11 6.01
N ALA A 23 -0.33 -6.66 4.76
CA ALA A 23 0.55 -7.18 3.72
C ALA A 23 2.02 -6.95 4.06
N ALA A 24 2.37 -5.74 4.52
CA ALA A 24 3.73 -5.38 4.90
C ALA A 24 4.24 -6.24 6.07
N LEU A 25 3.44 -6.40 7.12
CA LEU A 25 3.79 -7.22 8.29
C LEU A 25 3.97 -8.68 7.92
N LEU A 26 3.09 -9.23 7.06
CA LEU A 26 3.21 -10.61 6.62
C LEU A 26 4.44 -10.83 5.73
N ALA A 27 4.79 -9.86 4.90
CA ALA A 27 6.02 -9.90 4.10
C ALA A 27 7.28 -9.83 4.99
N VAL A 28 7.27 -9.00 6.03
CA VAL A 28 8.34 -8.98 7.04
C VAL A 28 8.44 -10.34 7.73
N GLY A 29 7.32 -10.94 8.12
CA GLY A 29 7.29 -12.30 8.70
C GLY A 29 7.86 -13.36 7.76
N TYR A 30 7.53 -13.30 6.47
CA TYR A 30 8.08 -14.18 5.44
C TYR A 30 9.60 -14.06 5.30
N VAL A 31 10.15 -12.86 5.45
CA VAL A 31 11.60 -12.61 5.41
C VAL A 31 12.28 -13.05 6.71
N ALA A 32 11.70 -12.66 7.86
CA ALA A 32 12.33 -12.79 9.18
C ALA A 32 12.25 -14.20 9.75
N VAL A 33 11.30 -15.05 9.31
CA VAL A 33 11.09 -16.40 9.85
C VAL A 33 11.29 -17.45 8.75
N PRO A 34 12.54 -17.84 8.45
CA PRO A 34 12.85 -18.77 7.35
C PRO A 34 12.08 -20.09 7.40
N GLY A 35 11.87 -20.64 8.60
CA GLY A 35 11.16 -21.91 8.82
C GLY A 35 9.65 -21.83 8.53
N ARG A 36 9.09 -20.64 8.34
CA ARG A 36 7.67 -20.43 8.03
C ARG A 36 7.42 -19.96 6.59
N ARG A 37 8.46 -19.84 5.77
CA ARG A 37 8.34 -19.27 4.41
C ARG A 37 7.36 -20.03 3.52
N ASP A 38 7.34 -21.36 3.61
CA ASP A 38 6.42 -22.18 2.81
C ASP A 38 4.96 -21.88 3.14
N SER A 39 4.64 -21.83 4.45
CA SER A 39 3.28 -21.52 4.90
C SER A 39 2.87 -20.05 4.68
N LEU A 40 3.84 -19.13 4.71
CA LEU A 40 3.58 -17.68 4.53
C LEU A 40 3.56 -17.24 3.06
N ARG A 41 4.07 -18.05 2.14
CA ARG A 41 4.22 -17.73 0.72
C ARG A 41 2.93 -17.20 0.08
N TRP A 42 1.88 -18.01 0.12
CA TRP A 42 0.62 -17.67 -0.55
C TRP A 42 -0.20 -16.61 0.17
N PRO A 43 -0.33 -16.63 1.52
CA PRO A 43 -0.94 -15.53 2.26
C PRO A 43 -0.24 -14.18 2.04
N MET A 44 1.10 -14.16 2.04
CA MET A 44 1.91 -12.97 1.75
C MET A 44 1.60 -12.42 0.34
N LEU A 45 1.62 -13.28 -0.68
CA LEU A 45 1.30 -12.86 -2.04
C LEU A 45 -0.15 -12.36 -2.16
N GLY A 46 -1.11 -13.08 -1.59
CA GLY A 46 -2.52 -12.71 -1.61
C GLY A 46 -2.76 -11.33 -1.00
N LEU A 47 -2.20 -11.08 0.20
CA LEU A 47 -2.32 -9.77 0.85
C LEU A 47 -1.58 -8.66 0.10
N ALA A 48 -0.41 -8.95 -0.49
CA ALA A 48 0.31 -7.95 -1.29
C ALA A 48 -0.49 -7.52 -2.53
N LEU A 49 -1.16 -8.46 -3.21
CA LEU A 49 -2.04 -8.16 -4.34
C LEU A 49 -3.26 -7.35 -3.90
N VAL A 50 -3.92 -7.74 -2.81
CA VAL A 50 -5.08 -7.01 -2.28
C VAL A 50 -4.69 -5.59 -1.87
N ALA A 51 -3.54 -5.42 -1.19
CA ALA A 51 -3.02 -4.11 -0.81
C ALA A 51 -2.71 -3.25 -2.04
N GLY A 52 -2.04 -3.82 -3.06
CA GLY A 52 -1.73 -3.12 -4.30
C GLY A 52 -2.97 -2.62 -5.02
N VAL A 53 -3.98 -3.48 -5.19
CA VAL A 53 -5.26 -3.12 -5.82
C VAL A 53 -6.01 -2.08 -4.99
N SER A 54 -6.06 -2.22 -3.65
CA SER A 54 -6.75 -1.28 -2.77
C SER A 54 -6.12 0.11 -2.82
N ILE A 55 -4.78 0.21 -2.80
CA ILE A 55 -4.05 1.47 -2.86
C ILE A 55 -4.18 2.12 -4.24
N LEU A 56 -4.13 1.35 -5.32
CA LEU A 56 -4.39 1.85 -6.68
C LEU A 56 -5.82 2.40 -6.78
N ALA A 57 -6.82 1.65 -6.31
CA ALA A 57 -8.20 2.08 -6.33
C ALA A 57 -8.43 3.35 -5.47
N ALA A 58 -7.81 3.43 -4.28
CA ALA A 58 -7.85 4.63 -3.45
C ALA A 58 -7.22 5.85 -4.16
N TYR A 59 -6.09 5.66 -4.84
CA TYR A 59 -5.45 6.72 -5.62
C TYR A 59 -6.32 7.20 -6.78
N LEU A 60 -6.90 6.29 -7.56
CA LEU A 60 -7.74 6.63 -8.72
C LEU A 60 -9.05 7.32 -8.28
N THR A 61 -9.72 6.78 -7.25
CA THR A 61 -10.95 7.38 -6.72
C THR A 61 -10.69 8.74 -6.08
N GLY A 62 -9.54 8.95 -5.43
CA GLY A 62 -9.12 10.24 -4.88
C GLY A 62 -8.86 11.28 -5.97
N ARG A 63 -8.20 10.89 -7.06
CA ARG A 63 -8.05 11.78 -8.23
C ARG A 63 -9.39 12.18 -8.81
N TYR A 64 -10.29 11.22 -9.04
CA TYR A 64 -11.63 11.49 -9.53
C TYR A 64 -12.42 12.40 -8.57
N PHE A 65 -12.34 12.17 -7.25
CA PHE A 65 -13.00 13.00 -6.25
C PHE A 65 -12.59 14.48 -6.36
N LEU A 66 -11.30 14.74 -6.58
CA LEU A 66 -10.78 16.10 -6.74
C LEU A 66 -11.15 16.75 -8.10
N THR A 67 -11.45 15.98 -9.14
CA THR A 67 -11.99 16.57 -10.39
C THR A 67 -13.42 17.05 -10.20
N GLN A 68 -14.18 16.47 -9.27
CA GLN A 68 -15.53 16.90 -8.93
C GLN A 68 -15.55 18.04 -7.89
N ARG A 69 -14.45 18.26 -7.18
CA ARG A 69 -14.30 19.24 -6.11
C ARG A 69 -12.94 19.96 -6.21
N PRO A 70 -12.74 20.77 -7.28
CA PRO A 70 -11.44 21.40 -7.54
C PRO A 70 -11.02 22.39 -6.44
N GLU A 71 -11.98 22.98 -5.73
CA GLU A 71 -11.74 23.87 -4.59
C GLU A 71 -10.95 23.20 -3.46
N LEU A 72 -11.15 21.89 -3.26
CA LEU A 72 -10.41 21.13 -2.23
C LEU A 72 -8.94 20.92 -2.60
N ALA A 73 -8.61 20.93 -3.88
CA ALA A 73 -7.24 20.70 -4.34
C ALA A 73 -6.25 21.79 -3.90
N GLN A 74 -6.74 22.97 -3.55
CA GLN A 74 -5.94 24.11 -3.11
C GLN A 74 -5.65 24.11 -1.60
N LEU A 75 -6.34 23.26 -0.83
CA LEU A 75 -6.11 23.16 0.60
C LEU A 75 -4.75 22.55 0.90
N PRO A 76 -3.90 23.14 1.79
CA PRO A 76 -2.56 22.66 2.07
C PRO A 76 -2.51 21.19 2.51
N GLY A 77 -3.46 20.75 3.35
CA GLY A 77 -3.56 19.35 3.79
C GLY A 77 -3.84 18.39 2.65
N VAL A 78 -4.66 18.77 1.67
CA VAL A 78 -4.99 17.96 0.49
C VAL A 78 -3.78 17.85 -0.45
N SER A 79 -3.02 18.92 -0.63
CA SER A 79 -1.81 18.89 -1.47
C SER A 79 -0.75 17.94 -0.89
N THR A 80 -0.54 17.98 0.42
CA THR A 80 0.36 17.05 1.13
C THR A 80 -0.10 15.60 1.03
N HIS A 81 -1.40 15.35 1.27
CA HIS A 81 -1.98 14.01 1.12
C HIS A 81 -1.79 13.45 -0.29
N ARG A 82 -2.04 14.26 -1.33
CA ARG A 82 -1.84 13.86 -2.73
C ARG A 82 -0.38 13.51 -3.06
N ALA A 83 0.56 14.30 -2.56
CA ALA A 83 1.98 14.04 -2.77
C ALA A 83 2.38 12.71 -2.14
N ARG A 84 2.00 12.47 -0.88
CA ARG A 84 2.24 11.21 -0.17
C ARG A 84 1.55 10.01 -0.83
N ALA A 85 0.29 10.16 -1.28
CA ALA A 85 -0.45 9.12 -1.97
C ALA A 85 0.22 8.68 -3.29
N ARG A 86 0.85 9.61 -4.01
CA ARG A 86 1.64 9.28 -5.21
C ARG A 86 2.87 8.44 -4.88
N VAL A 87 3.60 8.81 -3.83
CA VAL A 87 4.77 8.03 -3.36
C VAL A 87 4.32 6.66 -2.86
N LEU A 88 3.24 6.60 -2.08
CA LEU A 88 2.66 5.34 -1.59
C LEU A 88 2.32 4.41 -2.76
N LEU A 89 1.67 4.91 -3.81
CA LEU A 89 1.35 4.10 -4.98
C LEU A 89 2.59 3.48 -5.61
N VAL A 90 3.65 4.28 -5.83
CA VAL A 90 4.91 3.80 -6.44
C VAL A 90 5.57 2.74 -5.55
N VAL A 91 5.70 3.02 -4.26
CA VAL A 91 6.34 2.11 -3.29
C VAL A 91 5.56 0.80 -3.18
N THR A 92 4.22 0.86 -3.09
CA THR A 92 3.39 -0.35 -3.00
C THR A 92 3.38 -1.13 -4.31
N SER A 93 3.45 -0.47 -5.46
CA SER A 93 3.61 -1.16 -6.74
C SER A 93 4.92 -1.95 -6.80
N ALA A 94 6.03 -1.34 -6.39
CA ALA A 94 7.32 -2.01 -6.28
C ALA A 94 7.25 -3.19 -5.29
N PHE A 95 6.65 -2.98 -4.10
CA PHE A 95 6.42 -4.03 -3.11
C PHE A 95 5.63 -5.21 -3.69
N THR A 96 4.53 -4.94 -4.41
CA THR A 96 3.69 -5.97 -5.02
C THR A 96 4.46 -6.79 -6.06
N VAL A 97 5.25 -6.11 -6.92
CA VAL A 97 6.10 -6.79 -7.90
C VAL A 97 7.14 -7.69 -7.21
N VAL A 98 7.82 -7.18 -6.19
CA VAL A 98 8.82 -7.96 -5.45
C VAL A 98 8.17 -9.14 -4.70
N ALA A 99 6.95 -8.96 -4.16
CA ALA A 99 6.19 -10.05 -3.54
C ALA A 99 5.84 -11.17 -4.54
N ILE A 100 5.42 -10.80 -5.77
CA ILE A 100 5.17 -11.75 -6.85
C ILE A 100 6.46 -12.54 -7.18
N LEU A 101 7.56 -11.82 -7.39
CA LEU A 101 8.85 -12.44 -7.70
C LEU A 101 9.34 -13.34 -6.56
N SER A 102 9.19 -12.90 -5.30
CA SER A 102 9.56 -13.68 -4.12
C SER A 102 8.73 -14.94 -3.96
N ALA A 103 7.44 -14.89 -4.30
CA ALA A 103 6.58 -16.05 -4.28
C ALA A 103 6.90 -16.99 -5.46
N TRP A 104 7.18 -16.48 -6.63
CA TRP A 104 7.48 -17.30 -7.81
C TRP A 104 8.85 -17.98 -7.71
N LEU A 105 9.85 -17.21 -7.27
CA LEU A 105 11.23 -17.67 -7.11
C LEU A 105 11.51 -18.23 -5.71
N HIS A 106 10.47 -18.65 -5.00
CA HIS A 106 10.52 -19.09 -3.60
C HIS A 106 11.56 -20.18 -3.31
N THR A 107 11.76 -21.12 -4.25
CA THR A 107 12.71 -22.24 -4.13
C THR A 107 14.15 -21.83 -4.42
N ARG A 108 14.40 -20.62 -4.91
CA ARG A 108 15.76 -20.14 -5.18
C ARG A 108 16.55 -19.97 -3.88
N THR A 109 17.85 -20.23 -3.97
CA THR A 109 18.82 -20.13 -2.87
C THR A 109 19.94 -19.15 -3.23
N GLY A 110 20.91 -18.99 -2.35
CA GLY A 110 22.08 -18.14 -2.57
C GLY A 110 21.73 -16.65 -2.73
N ALA A 111 22.45 -15.96 -3.60
CA ALA A 111 22.36 -14.50 -3.77
C ALA A 111 20.96 -14.02 -4.20
N VAL A 112 20.27 -14.78 -5.07
CA VAL A 112 18.90 -14.41 -5.51
C VAL A 112 17.94 -14.37 -4.33
N ARG A 113 18.00 -15.37 -3.44
CA ARG A 113 17.16 -15.39 -2.23
C ARG A 113 17.44 -14.20 -1.33
N VAL A 114 18.73 -13.89 -1.09
CA VAL A 114 19.13 -12.76 -0.22
C VAL A 114 18.66 -11.45 -0.81
N LEU A 115 18.85 -11.22 -2.11
CA LEU A 115 18.41 -10.02 -2.80
C LEU A 115 16.89 -9.84 -2.72
N LEU A 116 16.12 -10.89 -3.04
CA LEU A 116 14.66 -10.83 -2.97
C LEU A 116 14.17 -10.58 -1.55
N ALA A 117 14.78 -11.21 -0.54
CA ALA A 117 14.42 -10.97 0.86
C ALA A 117 14.71 -9.53 1.29
N ALA A 118 15.87 -8.98 0.90
CA ALA A 118 16.21 -7.58 1.18
C ALA A 118 15.24 -6.60 0.50
N LEU A 119 14.98 -6.78 -0.80
CA LEU A 119 14.05 -5.93 -1.55
C LEU A 119 12.62 -6.02 -1.00
N LEU A 120 12.16 -7.24 -0.66
CA LEU A 120 10.83 -7.45 -0.07
C LEU A 120 10.72 -6.79 1.30
N GLY A 121 11.71 -6.97 2.18
CA GLY A 121 11.71 -6.35 3.50
C GLY A 121 11.73 -4.82 3.43
N VAL A 122 12.61 -4.25 2.61
CA VAL A 122 12.72 -2.79 2.45
C VAL A 122 11.43 -2.20 1.85
N SER A 123 10.90 -2.79 0.78
CA SER A 123 9.67 -2.28 0.15
C SER A 123 8.43 -2.47 1.03
N ALA A 124 8.35 -3.54 1.81
CA ALA A 124 7.30 -3.75 2.80
C ALA A 124 7.33 -2.68 3.90
N LEU A 125 8.51 -2.43 4.49
CA LEU A 125 8.66 -1.38 5.51
C LEU A 125 8.37 0.02 4.94
N ALA A 126 8.84 0.31 3.74
CA ALA A 126 8.52 1.57 3.08
C ALA A 126 7.01 1.72 2.82
N THR A 127 6.32 0.65 2.40
CA THR A 127 4.86 0.65 2.23
C THR A 127 4.16 0.91 3.57
N LEU A 128 4.57 0.24 4.65
CA LEU A 128 4.01 0.44 5.99
C LEU A 128 4.12 1.89 6.44
N VAL A 129 5.33 2.47 6.35
CA VAL A 129 5.58 3.88 6.70
C VAL A 129 4.72 4.82 5.84
N MET A 130 4.68 4.59 4.53
CA MET A 130 3.94 5.46 3.64
C MET A 130 2.42 5.37 3.80
N VAL A 131 1.87 4.21 4.17
CA VAL A 131 0.44 4.09 4.51
C VAL A 131 0.11 4.96 5.73
N VAL A 132 0.93 4.88 6.80
CA VAL A 132 0.73 5.69 8.01
C VAL A 132 0.83 7.18 7.71
N LEU A 133 1.89 7.61 7.01
CA LEU A 133 2.10 9.03 6.67
C LEU A 133 1.00 9.58 5.75
N THR A 134 0.52 8.77 4.80
CA THR A 134 -0.55 9.16 3.88
C THR A 134 -1.89 9.24 4.60
N GLY A 135 -2.17 8.28 5.50
CA GLY A 135 -3.36 8.28 6.35
C GLY A 135 -3.40 9.49 7.28
N ASP A 136 -2.29 9.79 7.98
CA ASP A 136 -2.16 11.00 8.83
C ASP A 136 -2.42 12.28 8.03
N ALA A 137 -1.80 12.41 6.85
CA ALA A 137 -2.04 13.59 6.01
C ALA A 137 -3.50 13.71 5.54
N GLY A 138 -4.16 12.59 5.24
CA GLY A 138 -5.59 12.56 4.91
C GLY A 138 -6.47 12.97 6.09
N ALA A 139 -6.19 12.46 7.28
CA ALA A 139 -6.91 12.83 8.49
C ALA A 139 -6.75 14.33 8.79
N ARG A 140 -5.54 14.88 8.70
CA ARG A 140 -5.28 16.32 8.88
C ARG A 140 -5.97 17.19 7.82
N ALA A 141 -6.10 16.71 6.59
CA ALA A 141 -6.82 17.44 5.54
C ALA A 141 -8.32 17.61 5.84
N VAL A 142 -8.91 16.67 6.60
CA VAL A 142 -10.34 16.70 6.98
C VAL A 142 -10.56 17.35 8.34
N TRP A 143 -9.71 17.03 9.33
CA TRP A 143 -9.90 17.37 10.74
C TRP A 143 -8.91 18.40 11.27
N GLY A 144 -7.81 18.67 10.55
CA GLY A 144 -6.81 19.65 10.93
C GLY A 144 -7.32 21.07 10.72
N ARG A 145 -7.72 21.71 11.81
CA ARG A 145 -7.98 23.15 11.88
C ARG A 145 -6.74 23.90 12.35
#